data_ffc2547fe9ccb2be24c038326b31106c
#
_entry.id   ffc2547fe9ccb2be24c038326b31106c
#
_cell.length_a   1.000
_cell.length_b   1.000
_cell.length_c   1.000
_cell.angle_alpha   90.00
_cell.angle_beta   90.00
_cell.angle_gamma   90.00
#
_symmetry.space_group_name_H-M   'P 1'
#
loop_
_entity.id
_entity.type
_entity.pdbx_description
1 polymer ?
#
loop_
_entity_poly.entity_id
_entity_poly.type
_entity_poly.pdbx_seq_one_letter_code
_entity_poly.pdbx_strand_id
1 'polypeptide(L)'
;MPELASRPTRITLVEDDASLLGALTFALEADGYAVAPYAAARPLLENPPESDCLVIDLRLPDMDGLSLINRLRALGPQPPAILITTNPDDRLRRAASAAHVAIVEKPLMGGELRRRIAHAVGKASD
;
A
#
# COMPACT_ATOMS: atom_id res chain seq x y z
N MET A 1 -27.86 -4.12 7.66
CA MET A 1 -27.75 -3.02 8.61
C MET A 1 -26.63 -2.09 8.16
N PRO A 2 -26.95 -0.85 8.00
CA PRO A 2 -25.95 0.09 7.49
C PRO A 2 -24.71 0.20 8.38
N GLU A 3 -24.90 0.14 9.66
CA GLU A 3 -23.78 0.27 10.60
C GLU A 3 -22.78 -0.87 10.47
N LEU A 4 -23.16 -2.00 9.94
CA LEU A 4 -22.23 -3.10 9.74
C LEU A 4 -21.23 -2.81 8.64
N ALA A 5 -21.60 -1.92 7.72
CA ALA A 5 -20.73 -1.53 6.63
C ALA A 5 -19.99 -0.24 6.95
N SER A 6 -20.14 0.30 8.15
CA SER A 6 -19.59 1.63 8.45
C SER A 6 -18.12 1.59 8.85
N ARG A 7 -17.52 0.43 9.02
CA ARG A 7 -16.11 0.33 9.33
C ARG A 7 -15.30 0.92 8.17
N PRO A 8 -14.39 1.84 8.45
CA PRO A 8 -13.60 2.43 7.36
C PRO A 8 -12.68 1.39 6.72
N THR A 9 -12.44 1.58 5.43
CA THR A 9 -11.45 0.78 4.71
C THR A 9 -10.07 1.07 5.29
N ARG A 10 -9.30 0.04 5.53
CA ARG A 10 -8.00 0.14 6.19
C ARG A 10 -6.88 0.02 5.18
N ILE A 11 -5.98 1.01 5.21
CA ILE A 11 -4.80 1.04 4.35
C ILE A 11 -3.57 0.89 5.23
N THR A 12 -2.72 -0.08 4.91
CA THR A 12 -1.40 -0.19 5.52
C THR A 12 -0.42 0.50 4.59
N LEU A 13 0.28 1.50 5.09
CA LEU A 13 1.16 2.34 4.29
C LEU A 13 2.58 2.23 4.83
N VAL A 14 3.53 1.86 3.96
CA VAL A 14 4.94 1.73 4.36
C VAL A 14 5.78 2.63 3.47
N GLU A 15 6.44 3.63 4.07
CA GLU A 15 7.21 4.64 3.38
C GLU A 15 8.22 5.22 4.36
N ASP A 16 9.51 5.19 4.04
CA ASP A 16 10.53 5.65 4.97
C ASP A 16 10.79 7.15 4.94
N ASP A 17 10.37 7.84 3.89
CA ASP A 17 10.45 9.31 3.85
C ASP A 17 9.35 9.88 4.74
N ALA A 18 9.75 10.48 5.86
CA ALA A 18 8.79 10.95 6.85
C ALA A 18 7.81 11.99 6.30
N SER A 19 8.30 12.89 5.44
CA SER A 19 7.43 13.91 4.84
C SER A 19 6.39 13.28 3.94
N LEU A 20 6.81 12.34 3.10
CA LEU A 20 5.87 11.67 2.19
C LEU A 20 4.91 10.79 2.97
N LEU A 21 5.40 10.07 3.98
CA LEU A 21 4.55 9.23 4.82
C LEU A 21 3.44 10.07 5.47
N GLY A 22 3.83 11.22 6.03
CA GLY A 22 2.85 12.11 6.66
C GLY A 22 1.85 12.68 5.67
N ALA A 23 2.33 13.11 4.51
CA ALA A 23 1.46 13.68 3.48
C ALA A 23 0.47 12.65 2.94
N LEU A 24 0.92 11.43 2.69
CA LEU A 24 0.05 10.37 2.19
C LEU A 24 -0.96 9.95 3.26
N THR A 25 -0.51 9.83 4.51
CA THR A 25 -1.42 9.49 5.60
C THR A 25 -2.54 10.52 5.69
N PHE A 26 -2.18 11.80 5.66
CA PHE A 26 -3.16 12.88 5.72
C PHE A 26 -4.14 12.82 4.55
N ALA A 27 -3.62 12.65 3.35
CA ALA A 27 -4.46 12.64 2.15
C ALA A 27 -5.42 11.44 2.15
N LEU A 28 -4.94 10.27 2.54
CA LEU A 28 -5.78 9.07 2.55
C LEU A 28 -6.82 9.13 3.66
N GLU A 29 -6.45 9.68 4.81
CA GLU A 29 -7.44 9.87 5.88
C GLU A 29 -8.51 10.88 5.48
N ALA A 30 -8.13 11.90 4.73
CA ALA A 30 -9.10 12.85 4.19
C ALA A 30 -10.07 12.19 3.22
N ASP A 31 -9.65 11.11 2.57
CA ASP A 31 -10.53 10.33 1.68
C ASP A 31 -11.41 9.34 2.45
N GLY A 32 -11.29 9.28 3.77
CA GLY A 32 -12.12 8.42 4.60
C GLY A 32 -11.49 7.09 4.97
N TYR A 33 -10.24 6.84 4.60
CA TYR A 33 -9.56 5.60 4.97
C TYR A 33 -9.00 5.68 6.38
N ALA A 34 -8.91 4.53 7.04
CA ALA A 34 -8.12 4.40 8.25
C ALA A 34 -6.72 3.95 7.85
N VAL A 35 -5.69 4.70 8.22
CA VAL A 35 -4.34 4.44 7.76
C VAL A 35 -3.47 3.97 8.92
N ALA A 36 -2.72 2.89 8.69
CA ALA A 36 -1.69 2.40 9.61
C ALA A 36 -0.34 2.69 8.95
N PRO A 37 0.38 3.74 9.39
CA PRO A 37 1.63 4.13 8.74
C PRO A 37 2.83 3.45 9.39
N TYR A 38 3.79 3.05 8.54
CA TYR A 38 5.04 2.43 8.98
C TYR A 38 6.20 3.04 8.20
N ALA A 39 7.32 3.29 8.88
CA ALA A 39 8.51 3.83 8.24
C ALA A 39 9.50 2.75 7.80
N ALA A 40 9.24 1.49 8.14
CA ALA A 40 10.11 0.36 7.83
C ALA A 40 9.29 -0.91 7.75
N ALA A 41 9.86 -1.95 7.17
CA ALA A 41 9.15 -3.22 6.97
C ALA A 41 9.04 -4.05 8.23
N ARG A 42 10.09 -4.08 9.05
CA ARG A 42 10.16 -5.01 10.17
C ARG A 42 9.04 -4.85 11.19
N PRO A 43 8.70 -3.63 11.62
CA PRO A 43 7.60 -3.48 12.58
C PRO A 43 6.28 -4.03 12.05
N LEU A 44 6.05 -3.89 10.75
CA LEU A 44 4.84 -4.44 10.12
C LEU A 44 4.85 -5.96 10.16
N LEU A 45 5.99 -6.57 9.83
CA LEU A 45 6.10 -8.04 9.82
C LEU A 45 5.92 -8.64 11.22
N GLU A 46 6.36 -7.92 12.25
CA GLU A 46 6.28 -8.41 13.62
C GLU A 46 4.85 -8.46 14.13
N ASN A 47 4.02 -7.57 13.65
CA ASN A 47 2.64 -7.49 14.13
C ASN A 47 1.74 -6.91 13.03
N PRO A 48 1.42 -7.69 11.98
CA PRO A 48 0.64 -7.16 10.87
C PRO A 48 -0.80 -6.83 11.32
N PRO A 49 -1.28 -5.62 11.03
CA PRO A 49 -2.66 -5.25 11.34
C PRO A 49 -3.61 -5.83 10.29
N GLU A 50 -4.89 -5.83 10.61
CA GLU A 50 -5.89 -6.07 9.57
C GLU A 50 -5.84 -4.95 8.55
N SER A 51 -5.95 -5.29 7.29
CA SER A 51 -5.78 -4.34 6.21
C SER A 51 -6.61 -4.74 5.01
N ASP A 52 -7.11 -3.74 4.29
CA ASP A 52 -7.87 -3.95 3.07
C ASP A 52 -7.04 -3.65 1.83
N CYS A 53 -5.93 -2.96 2.00
CA CYS A 53 -4.99 -2.67 0.91
C CYS A 53 -3.63 -2.34 1.49
N LEU A 54 -2.58 -2.84 0.84
CA LEU A 54 -1.20 -2.54 1.21
C LEU A 54 -0.64 -1.53 0.20
N VAL A 55 -0.06 -0.45 0.69
CA VAL A 55 0.63 0.54 -0.15
C VAL A 55 2.06 0.62 0.37
N ILE A 56 3.00 0.16 -0.42
CA ILE A 56 4.36 -0.10 0.06
C ILE A 56 5.39 0.47 -0.90
N ASP A 57 6.31 1.30 -0.38
CA ASP A 57 7.44 1.79 -1.14
C ASP A 57 8.41 0.63 -1.43
N LEU A 58 8.96 0.62 -2.63
CA LEU A 58 9.97 -0.39 -2.97
C LEU A 58 11.20 -0.28 -2.09
N ARG A 59 11.68 0.93 -1.84
CA ARG A 59 12.94 1.13 -1.12
C ARG A 59 12.68 1.44 0.34
N LEU A 60 12.91 0.46 1.18
CA LEU A 60 12.77 0.61 2.61
C LEU A 60 14.14 0.36 3.26
N PRO A 61 14.37 0.86 4.49
CA PRO A 61 15.70 0.74 5.08
C PRO A 61 16.11 -0.70 5.40
N ASP A 62 15.16 -1.58 5.65
CA ASP A 62 15.44 -2.93 6.12
C ASP A 62 15.15 -4.05 5.09
N MET A 63 14.41 -3.76 4.03
CA MET A 63 14.23 -4.69 2.91
C MET A 63 13.49 -3.99 1.78
N ASP A 64 13.46 -4.57 0.58
CA ASP A 64 12.65 -3.95 -0.48
C ASP A 64 11.17 -4.29 -0.31
N GLY A 65 10.31 -3.44 -0.88
CA GLY A 65 8.89 -3.56 -0.67
C GLY A 65 8.26 -4.81 -1.28
N LEU A 66 8.79 -5.29 -2.40
CA LEU A 66 8.25 -6.51 -3.00
C LEU A 66 8.55 -7.72 -2.12
N SER A 67 9.76 -7.77 -1.54
CA SER A 67 10.10 -8.81 -0.58
C SER A 67 9.20 -8.76 0.64
N LEU A 68 8.87 -7.56 1.11
CA LEU A 68 7.94 -7.40 2.23
C LEU A 68 6.57 -7.99 1.88
N ILE A 69 6.05 -7.67 0.71
CA ILE A 69 4.76 -8.21 0.27
C ILE A 69 4.80 -9.73 0.25
N ASN A 70 5.86 -10.30 -0.31
CA ASN A 70 5.99 -11.76 -0.39
C ASN A 70 6.09 -12.39 0.99
N ARG A 71 6.79 -11.77 1.92
CA ARG A 71 6.88 -12.28 3.28
C ARG A 71 5.55 -12.21 4.02
N LEU A 72 4.79 -11.13 3.81
CA LEU A 72 3.46 -11.03 4.40
C LEU A 72 2.56 -12.15 3.88
N ARG A 73 2.64 -12.42 2.57
CA ARG A 73 1.83 -13.48 1.96
C ARG A 73 2.21 -14.86 2.46
N ALA A 74 3.46 -15.05 2.82
CA ALA A 74 3.91 -16.31 3.42
C ALA A 74 3.31 -16.53 4.82
N LEU A 75 2.89 -15.45 5.49
CA LEU A 75 2.24 -15.55 6.79
C LEU A 75 0.75 -15.88 6.70
N GLY A 76 0.16 -15.75 5.51
CA GLY A 76 -1.25 -16.02 5.31
C GLY A 76 -1.84 -15.14 4.22
N PRO A 77 -3.15 -15.24 3.98
CA PRO A 77 -3.81 -14.44 2.96
C PRO A 77 -3.65 -12.96 3.23
N GLN A 78 -3.41 -12.19 2.16
CA GLN A 78 -3.18 -10.76 2.25
C GLN A 78 -4.09 -10.00 1.29
N PRO A 79 -4.39 -8.73 1.60
CA PRO A 79 -5.17 -7.90 0.69
C PRO A 79 -4.35 -7.51 -0.53
N PRO A 80 -4.99 -6.86 -1.52
CA PRO A 80 -4.26 -6.35 -2.67
C PRO A 80 -3.13 -5.42 -2.25
N ALA A 81 -2.04 -5.44 -3.01
CA ALA A 81 -0.85 -4.65 -2.72
C ALA A 81 -0.52 -3.75 -3.90
N ILE A 82 -0.11 -2.53 -3.58
CA ILE A 82 0.37 -1.53 -4.52
C ILE A 82 1.78 -1.16 -4.13
N LEU A 83 2.69 -1.23 -5.09
CA LEU A 83 4.09 -0.88 -4.88
C LEU A 83 4.33 0.51 -5.44
N ILE A 84 4.90 1.41 -4.64
CA ILE A 84 5.30 2.73 -5.14
C ILE A 84 6.80 2.77 -5.32
N THR A 85 7.24 3.35 -6.44
CA THR A 85 8.67 3.37 -6.75
C THR A 85 8.97 4.42 -7.81
N THR A 86 10.26 4.77 -7.93
CA THR A 86 10.76 5.67 -8.97
C THR A 86 11.41 4.81 -10.05
N ASN A 87 11.13 5.12 -11.32
CA ASN A 87 11.77 4.45 -12.47
C ASN A 87 11.80 2.92 -12.37
N PRO A 88 10.64 2.26 -12.30
CA PRO A 88 10.64 0.79 -12.28
C PRO A 88 11.20 0.25 -13.59
N ASP A 89 12.15 -0.68 -13.47
CA ASP A 89 12.71 -1.32 -14.65
C ASP A 89 11.85 -2.52 -15.08
N ASP A 90 12.20 -3.11 -16.23
CA ASP A 90 11.41 -4.22 -16.76
C ASP A 90 11.42 -5.43 -15.84
N ARG A 91 12.53 -5.67 -15.17
CA ARG A 91 12.65 -6.79 -14.24
C ARG A 91 11.67 -6.63 -13.07
N LEU A 92 11.61 -5.43 -12.50
CA LEU A 92 10.69 -5.15 -11.42
C LEU A 92 9.25 -5.27 -11.89
N ARG A 93 8.95 -4.72 -13.08
CA ARG A 93 7.60 -4.78 -13.62
C ARG A 93 7.14 -6.23 -13.81
N ARG A 94 8.03 -7.09 -14.31
CA ARG A 94 7.69 -8.51 -14.49
C ARG A 94 7.49 -9.21 -13.15
N ALA A 95 8.35 -8.92 -12.18
CA ALA A 95 8.21 -9.54 -10.85
C ALA A 95 6.92 -9.11 -10.15
N ALA A 96 6.58 -7.83 -10.24
CA ALA A 96 5.35 -7.33 -9.65
C ALA A 96 4.11 -7.91 -10.33
N SER A 97 4.14 -7.99 -11.68
CA SER A 97 3.05 -8.58 -12.43
C SER A 97 2.84 -10.05 -12.07
N ALA A 98 3.93 -10.81 -11.95
CA ALA A 98 3.85 -12.21 -11.57
C ALA A 98 3.28 -12.38 -10.15
N ALA A 99 3.51 -11.40 -9.30
CA ALA A 99 3.00 -11.41 -7.92
C ALA A 99 1.63 -10.74 -7.79
N HIS A 100 1.04 -10.28 -8.89
CA HIS A 100 -0.24 -9.56 -8.89
C HIS A 100 -0.17 -8.32 -8.01
N VAL A 101 0.91 -7.54 -8.16
CA VAL A 101 1.14 -6.30 -7.45
C VAL A 101 1.11 -5.16 -8.46
N ALA A 102 0.26 -4.16 -8.22
CA ALA A 102 0.21 -2.98 -9.08
C ALA A 102 1.39 -2.07 -8.75
N ILE A 103 1.90 -1.34 -9.74
CA ILE A 103 2.97 -0.37 -9.54
C ILE A 103 2.42 1.02 -9.82
N VAL A 104 2.70 1.95 -8.92
CA VAL A 104 2.45 3.37 -9.13
C VAL A 104 3.78 4.09 -9.05
N GLU A 105 4.09 4.86 -10.08
CA GLU A 105 5.38 5.52 -10.21
C GLU A 105 5.38 6.86 -9.48
N LYS A 106 6.47 7.13 -8.76
CA LYS A 106 6.70 8.45 -8.16
C LYS A 106 7.14 9.42 -9.24
N PRO A 107 6.81 10.70 -9.13
CA PRO A 107 6.10 11.37 -8.04
C PRO A 107 4.61 11.06 -8.03
N LEU A 108 4.01 11.06 -6.84
CA LEU A 108 2.62 10.65 -6.65
C LEU A 108 1.68 11.83 -6.88
N MET A 109 1.57 12.25 -8.13
CA MET A 109 0.76 13.38 -8.55
C MET A 109 -0.39 12.89 -9.42
N GLY A 110 -1.40 13.71 -9.57
CA GLY A 110 -2.49 13.41 -10.50
C GLY A 110 -3.49 12.38 -10.02
N GLY A 111 -3.39 11.90 -8.79
CA GLY A 111 -4.40 11.02 -8.21
C GLY A 111 -4.32 9.57 -8.62
N GLU A 112 -3.25 9.14 -9.29
CA GLU A 112 -3.16 7.74 -9.72
C GLU A 112 -3.18 6.77 -8.54
N LEU A 113 -2.43 7.08 -7.47
CA LEU A 113 -2.42 6.19 -6.29
C LEU A 113 -3.82 6.06 -5.70
N ARG A 114 -4.54 7.17 -5.58
CA ARG A 114 -5.88 7.15 -5.01
C ARG A 114 -6.84 6.32 -5.86
N ARG A 115 -6.73 6.42 -7.19
CA ARG A 115 -7.54 5.60 -8.10
C ARG A 115 -7.20 4.13 -7.98
N ARG A 116 -5.92 3.79 -7.86
CA ARG A 116 -5.48 2.40 -7.70
C ARG A 116 -6.00 1.81 -6.40
N ILE A 117 -5.94 2.59 -5.32
CA ILE A 117 -6.46 2.13 -4.04
C ILE A 117 -7.97 1.89 -4.13
N ALA A 118 -8.71 2.85 -4.71
CA ALA A 118 -10.16 2.70 -4.84
C ALA A 118 -10.51 1.45 -5.65
N HIS A 119 -9.78 1.20 -6.73
CA HIS A 119 -9.98 -0.01 -7.53
C HIS A 119 -9.68 -1.27 -6.72
N ALA A 120 -8.57 -1.25 -5.99
CA ALA A 120 -8.13 -2.43 -5.23
C ALA A 120 -9.12 -2.82 -4.14
N VAL A 121 -9.74 -1.83 -3.49
CA VAL A 121 -10.68 -2.11 -2.40
C VAL A 121 -12.12 -2.24 -2.89
N GLY A 122 -12.33 -2.22 -4.20
CA GLY A 122 -13.66 -2.41 -4.78
C GLY A 122 -14.59 -1.22 -4.67
N LYS A 123 -14.05 -0.03 -4.42
CA LYS A 123 -14.89 1.18 -4.39
C LYS A 123 -15.26 1.61 -5.80
N ALA A 124 -16.51 2.09 -5.95
CA ALA A 124 -16.91 2.66 -7.21
C ALA A 124 -16.07 3.92 -7.48
N SER A 125 -15.62 4.05 -8.72
CA SER A 125 -14.78 5.19 -9.10
C SER A 125 -15.67 6.27 -9.68
N ASP A 126 -16.36 6.95 -8.87
CA ASP A 126 -17.29 7.99 -9.34
C ASP A 126 -16.61 9.29 -9.62
#